data_ab3c528ebbb00f6f830f42c46037cefc
#
_entry.id   ab3c528ebbb00f6f830f42c46037cefc
#
_cell.length_a   1.000
_cell.length_b   1.000
_cell.length_c   1.000
_cell.angle_alpha   90.00
_cell.angle_beta   90.00
_cell.angle_gamma   90.00
#
_symmetry.space_group_name_H-M   'P 1'
#
loop_
_entity.id
_entity.type
_entity.pdbx_description
1 polymer ?
#
loop_
_entity_poly.entity_id
_entity_poly.type
_entity_poly.pdbx_seq_one_letter_code
_entity_poly.pdbx_strand_id
1 'polypeptide(L)'
;MISIKADLEEALTGFRWEVVGLLLEDQRVIDVPSDSRAISAIFEQLVVERIKPLAEKYDCILEEGGGREYPDITLRDILGMEGKIAIDIKTSRKKSPNNIGGFTIGTYLGYFRTPDQKVGTIRYPYGDYIQRWIVGLCYNFDTYEEQVADVVKKRFHITDIDVIVQEKWRIASRRTGSGTTKHMRSITNIEDLKMGRGEFASQEEFLEYWRNY
;
A
#
# COMPACT_ATOMS: atom_id res chain seq x y z
N MET A 1 -7.32 -0.16 -22.95
CA MET A 1 -6.49 0.27 -21.80
C MET A 1 -6.13 -0.96 -21.00
N ILE A 2 -4.85 -1.22 -20.76
CA ILE A 2 -4.39 -2.37 -19.95
C ILE A 2 -4.83 -2.14 -18.51
N SER A 3 -5.51 -3.12 -17.90
CA SER A 3 -5.80 -3.10 -16.46
C SER A 3 -4.89 -4.12 -15.79
N ILE A 4 -3.98 -3.65 -14.95
CA ILE A 4 -3.05 -4.52 -14.23
C ILE A 4 -3.69 -5.16 -12.98
N LYS A 5 -4.98 -4.91 -12.72
CA LYS A 5 -5.65 -5.39 -11.51
C LYS A 5 -5.56 -6.90 -11.35
N ALA A 6 -5.98 -7.62 -12.38
CA ALA A 6 -6.00 -9.08 -12.34
C ALA A 6 -4.61 -9.67 -12.12
N ASP A 7 -3.59 -9.06 -12.72
CA ASP A 7 -2.20 -9.52 -12.59
C ASP A 7 -1.62 -9.22 -11.21
N LEU A 8 -1.98 -8.08 -10.61
CA LEU A 8 -1.64 -7.79 -9.21
C LEU A 8 -2.34 -8.76 -8.25
N GLU A 9 -3.62 -9.06 -8.49
CA GLU A 9 -4.38 -10.02 -7.69
C GLU A 9 -3.79 -11.43 -7.82
N GLU A 10 -3.40 -11.84 -9.04
CA GLU A 10 -2.75 -13.13 -9.31
C GLU A 10 -1.39 -13.23 -8.59
N ALA A 11 -0.53 -12.21 -8.74
CA ALA A 11 0.79 -12.17 -8.11
C ALA A 11 0.72 -12.24 -6.58
N LEU A 12 -0.36 -11.72 -6.00
CA LEU A 12 -0.58 -11.69 -4.55
C LEU A 12 -1.48 -12.84 -4.05
N THR A 13 -1.87 -13.77 -4.90
CA THR A 13 -2.65 -14.95 -4.49
C THR A 13 -1.90 -15.77 -3.45
N GLY A 14 -2.57 -16.15 -2.35
CA GLY A 14 -1.97 -16.89 -1.25
C GLY A 14 -0.93 -16.09 -0.45
N PHE A 15 -0.99 -14.75 -0.51
CA PHE A 15 -0.08 -13.90 0.26
C PHE A 15 -0.22 -14.13 1.76
N ARG A 16 0.89 -14.37 2.44
CA ARG A 16 0.96 -14.64 3.87
C ARG A 16 2.25 -14.10 4.48
N TRP A 17 2.25 -13.93 5.79
CA TRP A 17 3.46 -13.59 6.52
C TRP A 17 4.34 -14.84 6.70
N GLU A 18 5.52 -14.82 6.08
CA GLU A 18 6.49 -15.94 6.10
C GLU A 18 7.82 -15.54 6.75
N VAL A 19 7.87 -14.36 7.38
CA VAL A 19 9.09 -13.82 7.96
C VAL A 19 9.27 -14.33 9.38
N VAL A 20 10.38 -15.03 9.64
CA VAL A 20 10.72 -15.58 10.94
C VAL A 20 11.68 -14.68 11.73
N GLY A 21 12.44 -13.82 11.06
CA GLY A 21 13.43 -12.94 11.71
C GLY A 21 14.29 -12.19 10.71
N LEU A 22 15.22 -11.42 11.23
CA LEU A 22 16.23 -10.68 10.47
C LEU A 22 17.57 -11.40 10.59
N LEU A 23 18.16 -11.74 9.45
CA LEU A 23 19.47 -12.40 9.38
C LEU A 23 20.58 -11.34 9.53
N LEU A 24 21.49 -11.55 10.47
CA LEU A 24 22.68 -10.72 10.66
C LEU A 24 23.85 -11.25 9.81
N GLU A 25 24.87 -10.44 9.64
CA GLU A 25 26.09 -10.81 8.90
C GLU A 25 26.80 -12.03 9.50
N ASP A 26 26.77 -12.18 10.82
CA ASP A 26 27.32 -13.32 11.55
C ASP A 26 26.40 -14.56 11.56
N GLN A 27 25.40 -14.60 10.67
CA GLN A 27 24.41 -15.68 10.49
C GLN A 27 23.43 -15.88 11.65
N ARG A 28 23.46 -15.04 12.69
CA ARG A 28 22.42 -15.07 13.72
C ARG A 28 21.12 -14.48 13.19
N VAL A 29 20.01 -15.03 13.65
CA VAL A 29 18.69 -14.50 13.37
C VAL A 29 18.18 -13.77 14.61
N ILE A 30 17.77 -12.52 14.43
CA ILE A 30 17.11 -11.75 15.49
C ILE A 30 15.63 -11.56 15.17
N ASP A 31 14.85 -11.30 16.22
CA ASP A 31 13.41 -11.13 16.09
C ASP A 31 13.06 -9.88 15.27
N VAL A 32 12.01 -9.97 14.46
CA VAL A 32 11.40 -8.79 13.85
C VAL A 32 10.78 -7.93 14.94
N PRO A 33 11.04 -6.63 14.99
CA PRO A 33 10.37 -5.72 15.93
C PRO A 33 8.84 -5.71 15.74
N SER A 34 8.08 -5.70 16.83
CA SER A 34 6.61 -5.60 16.79
C SER A 34 6.08 -4.19 16.47
N ASP A 35 6.97 -3.28 16.09
CA ASP A 35 6.63 -1.91 15.68
C ASP A 35 5.92 -1.91 14.32
N SER A 36 4.85 -1.13 14.20
CA SER A 36 4.03 -1.11 12.99
C SER A 36 4.76 -0.62 11.75
N ARG A 37 5.78 0.24 11.90
CA ARG A 37 6.57 0.74 10.77
C ARG A 37 7.50 -0.34 10.24
N ALA A 38 8.14 -1.11 11.13
CA ALA A 38 8.97 -2.24 10.75
C ALA A 38 8.14 -3.30 10.00
N ILE A 39 6.98 -3.65 10.53
CA ILE A 39 6.05 -4.59 9.90
C ILE A 39 5.59 -4.08 8.54
N SER A 40 5.22 -2.80 8.43
CA SER A 40 4.80 -2.21 7.14
C SER A 40 5.92 -2.24 6.11
N ALA A 41 7.15 -1.90 6.49
CA ALA A 41 8.30 -1.94 5.59
C ALA A 41 8.61 -3.36 5.09
N ILE A 42 8.46 -4.37 5.96
CA ILE A 42 8.63 -5.77 5.56
C ILE A 42 7.51 -6.20 4.60
N PHE A 43 6.26 -5.86 4.90
CA PHE A 43 5.14 -6.13 3.98
C PHE A 43 5.36 -5.47 2.61
N GLU A 44 5.86 -4.25 2.58
CA GLU A 44 6.19 -3.54 1.34
C GLU A 44 7.20 -4.35 0.52
N GLN A 45 8.30 -4.79 1.11
CA GLN A 45 9.30 -5.63 0.43
C GLN A 45 8.72 -6.96 -0.07
N LEU A 46 7.89 -7.64 0.74
CA LEU A 46 7.24 -8.89 0.33
C LEU A 46 6.30 -8.68 -0.88
N VAL A 47 5.58 -7.57 -0.92
CA VAL A 47 4.73 -7.22 -2.07
C VAL A 47 5.58 -6.90 -3.29
N VAL A 48 6.63 -6.08 -3.13
CA VAL A 48 7.56 -5.75 -4.23
C VAL A 48 8.11 -7.01 -4.88
N GLU A 49 8.63 -7.96 -4.09
CA GLU A 49 9.17 -9.22 -4.62
C GLU A 49 8.12 -10.03 -5.41
N ARG A 50 6.86 -10.03 -4.96
CA ARG A 50 5.77 -10.73 -5.65
C ARG A 50 5.38 -10.10 -6.98
N ILE A 51 5.47 -8.78 -7.10
CA ILE A 51 5.04 -8.05 -8.30
C ILE A 51 6.19 -7.75 -9.28
N LYS A 52 7.45 -7.93 -8.90
CA LYS A 52 8.61 -7.76 -9.80
C LYS A 52 8.47 -8.43 -11.17
N PRO A 53 7.93 -9.66 -11.28
CA PRO A 53 7.74 -10.32 -12.58
C PRO A 53 6.82 -9.56 -13.55
N LEU A 54 6.00 -8.63 -13.05
CA LEU A 54 5.15 -7.80 -13.93
C LEU A 54 5.98 -6.85 -14.81
N ALA A 55 7.20 -6.51 -14.40
CA ALA A 55 8.10 -5.70 -15.23
C ALA A 55 8.43 -6.40 -16.55
N GLU A 56 8.75 -7.68 -16.50
CA GLU A 56 8.99 -8.50 -17.68
C GLU A 56 7.70 -8.73 -18.49
N LYS A 57 6.60 -9.06 -17.81
CA LYS A 57 5.28 -9.28 -18.45
C LYS A 57 4.81 -8.10 -19.28
N TYR A 58 5.05 -6.88 -18.80
CA TYR A 58 4.61 -5.64 -19.44
C TYR A 58 5.70 -4.95 -20.27
N ASP A 59 6.88 -5.57 -20.39
CA ASP A 59 8.07 -4.96 -21.03
C ASP A 59 8.23 -3.51 -20.55
N CYS A 60 8.38 -3.34 -19.22
CA CYS A 60 8.40 -2.04 -18.58
C CYS A 60 9.50 -1.97 -17.52
N ILE A 61 9.76 -0.75 -17.05
CA ILE A 61 10.66 -0.51 -15.93
C ILE A 61 9.84 -0.40 -14.64
N LEU A 62 10.16 -1.25 -13.66
CA LEU A 62 9.67 -1.14 -12.29
C LEU A 62 10.68 -0.36 -11.45
N GLU A 63 10.25 0.75 -10.88
CA GLU A 63 11.05 1.57 -9.98
C GLU A 63 10.47 1.52 -8.57
N GLU A 64 11.30 1.13 -7.61
CA GLU A 64 10.95 1.17 -6.18
C GLU A 64 11.12 2.60 -5.65
N GLY A 65 10.16 3.07 -4.86
CA GLY A 65 10.23 4.37 -4.18
C GLY A 65 11.21 4.35 -3.03
N GLY A 66 11.84 5.49 -2.73
CA GLY A 66 12.66 5.66 -1.53
C GLY A 66 11.80 6.04 -0.32
N GLY A 67 12.14 5.53 0.85
CA GLY A 67 11.53 5.63 2.18
C GLY A 67 10.30 6.53 2.48
N ARG A 68 10.15 7.70 1.85
CA ARG A 68 9.00 8.59 1.98
C ARG A 68 8.48 9.07 0.63
N GLU A 69 8.97 8.48 -0.43
CA GLU A 69 8.60 8.84 -1.78
C GLU A 69 7.21 8.27 -2.11
N TYR A 70 6.47 8.96 -2.96
CA TYR A 70 5.21 8.48 -3.50
C TYR A 70 5.36 8.30 -5.02
N PRO A 71 4.88 7.21 -5.58
CA PRO A 71 4.34 6.02 -4.92
C PRO A 71 5.45 5.08 -4.42
N ASP A 72 5.09 4.01 -3.73
CA ASP A 72 6.03 2.97 -3.31
C ASP A 72 6.62 2.24 -4.53
N ILE A 73 5.85 2.10 -5.62
CA ILE A 73 6.31 1.53 -6.88
C ILE A 73 5.75 2.34 -8.06
N THR A 74 6.62 2.62 -9.02
CA THR A 74 6.24 3.18 -10.33
C THR A 74 6.54 2.17 -11.43
N LEU A 75 5.54 1.86 -12.27
CA LEU A 75 5.78 1.22 -13.56
C LEU A 75 5.80 2.30 -14.64
N ARG A 76 6.86 2.33 -15.44
CA ARG A 76 7.02 3.29 -16.55
C ARG A 76 7.54 2.62 -17.82
N ASP A 77 7.45 3.32 -18.92
CA ASP A 77 7.88 2.85 -20.24
C ASP A 77 7.17 1.54 -20.64
N ILE A 78 5.89 1.42 -20.26
CA ILE A 78 5.08 0.24 -20.53
C ILE A 78 4.77 0.17 -22.02
N LEU A 79 5.06 -0.96 -22.66
CA LEU A 79 4.84 -1.15 -24.09
C LEU A 79 3.39 -0.85 -24.51
N GLY A 80 3.22 0.09 -25.42
CA GLY A 80 1.90 0.49 -25.94
C GLY A 80 1.06 1.38 -24.99
N MET A 81 1.66 1.95 -23.95
CA MET A 81 0.98 2.84 -23.02
C MET A 81 1.77 4.15 -22.80
N GLU A 82 1.12 5.29 -23.05
CA GLU A 82 1.67 6.58 -22.62
C GLU A 82 1.29 6.86 -21.17
N GLY A 83 2.28 7.25 -20.35
CA GLY A 83 2.10 7.53 -18.93
C GLY A 83 2.65 6.45 -18.00
N LYS A 84 2.44 6.65 -16.72
CA LYS A 84 2.98 5.80 -15.66
C LYS A 84 1.87 5.19 -14.81
N ILE A 85 2.16 4.09 -14.14
CA ILE A 85 1.27 3.47 -13.15
C ILE A 85 1.90 3.62 -11.78
N ALA A 86 1.13 4.17 -10.84
CA ALA A 86 1.49 4.24 -9.43
C ALA A 86 0.89 3.05 -8.68
N ILE A 87 1.70 2.38 -7.88
CA ILE A 87 1.26 1.36 -6.92
C ILE A 87 1.73 1.79 -5.54
N ASP A 88 0.78 1.93 -4.64
CA ASP A 88 1.00 2.42 -3.27
C ASP A 88 0.58 1.32 -2.29
N ILE A 89 1.51 0.82 -1.49
CA ILE A 89 1.30 -0.31 -0.59
C ILE A 89 0.87 0.20 0.78
N LYS A 90 -0.21 -0.34 1.30
CA LYS A 90 -0.77 0.09 2.58
C LYS A 90 -1.08 -1.09 3.46
N THR A 91 -0.79 -0.94 4.74
CA THR A 91 -1.07 -1.97 5.74
C THR A 91 -1.99 -1.45 6.82
N SER A 92 -2.85 -2.31 7.34
CA SER A 92 -3.69 -1.97 8.47
C SER A 92 -4.05 -3.21 9.27
N ARG A 93 -3.97 -3.08 10.60
CA ARG A 93 -4.49 -4.12 11.50
C ARG A 93 -6.01 -4.14 11.44
N LYS A 94 -6.59 -5.33 11.43
CA LYS A 94 -8.03 -5.50 11.58
C LYS A 94 -8.47 -5.04 12.97
N LYS A 95 -9.56 -4.32 13.02
CA LYS A 95 -10.26 -3.95 14.27
C LYS A 95 -11.36 -4.94 14.62
N SER A 96 -11.87 -5.59 13.61
CA SER A 96 -12.83 -6.69 13.64
C SER A 96 -12.65 -7.53 12.37
N PRO A 97 -13.25 -8.71 12.24
CA PRO A 97 -13.11 -9.55 11.05
C PRO A 97 -13.35 -8.83 9.73
N ASN A 98 -14.25 -7.85 9.71
CA ASN A 98 -14.66 -7.16 8.50
C ASN A 98 -14.24 -5.69 8.43
N ASN A 99 -13.46 -5.17 9.39
CA ASN A 99 -13.12 -3.75 9.42
C ASN A 99 -11.68 -3.47 9.84
N ILE A 100 -11.13 -2.41 9.25
CA ILE A 100 -9.82 -1.83 9.59
C ILE A 100 -9.98 -0.39 10.10
N GLY A 101 -8.88 0.23 10.49
CA GLY A 101 -8.84 1.67 10.83
C GLY A 101 -8.90 2.61 9.61
N GLY A 102 -8.87 2.04 8.39
CA GLY A 102 -8.71 2.76 7.13
C GLY A 102 -7.24 2.99 6.79
N PHE A 103 -6.93 2.97 5.49
CA PHE A 103 -5.61 3.31 4.97
C PHE A 103 -5.44 4.83 4.87
N THR A 104 -4.23 5.30 5.10
CA THR A 104 -3.82 6.64 4.68
C THR A 104 -3.36 6.57 3.23
N ILE A 105 -4.15 7.11 2.31
CA ILE A 105 -3.94 6.95 0.87
C ILE A 105 -3.30 8.17 0.18
N GLY A 106 -2.54 8.93 0.93
CA GLY A 106 -1.77 10.08 0.45
C GLY A 106 -2.30 11.42 0.94
N THR A 107 -1.58 12.48 0.56
CA THR A 107 -1.96 13.86 0.86
C THR A 107 -2.80 14.45 -0.26
N TYR A 108 -3.76 15.33 0.08
CA TYR A 108 -4.54 16.09 -0.91
C TYR A 108 -3.92 17.45 -1.26
N LEU A 109 -2.82 17.84 -0.60
CA LEU A 109 -2.12 19.08 -0.93
C LEU A 109 -1.08 18.86 -2.03
N GLY A 110 -0.86 19.88 -2.83
CA GLY A 110 0.17 19.88 -3.87
C GLY A 110 -0.16 18.98 -5.05
N TYR A 111 -0.23 17.68 -4.86
CA TYR A 111 -0.46 16.71 -5.95
C TYR A 111 -1.70 17.01 -6.80
N PHE A 112 -2.78 17.42 -6.16
CA PHE A 112 -4.04 17.70 -6.83
C PHE A 112 -4.12 19.13 -7.38
N ARG A 113 -3.46 20.09 -6.71
CA ARG A 113 -3.48 21.51 -7.10
C ARG A 113 -2.53 21.84 -8.24
N THR A 114 -1.38 21.15 -8.27
CA THR A 114 -0.35 21.33 -9.30
C THR A 114 0.06 19.97 -9.87
N PRO A 115 -0.86 19.27 -10.58
CA PRO A 115 -0.66 17.89 -11.02
C PRO A 115 0.51 17.73 -12.00
N ASP A 116 0.86 18.79 -12.73
CA ASP A 116 1.91 18.79 -13.75
C ASP A 116 3.30 19.12 -13.17
N GLN A 117 3.40 19.31 -11.84
CA GLN A 117 4.65 19.66 -11.16
C GLN A 117 5.04 18.58 -10.17
N LYS A 118 6.35 18.37 -10.05
CA LYS A 118 6.91 17.53 -9.00
C LYS A 118 6.90 18.33 -7.68
N VAL A 119 6.02 17.97 -6.76
CA VAL A 119 5.86 18.62 -5.46
C VAL A 119 6.07 17.63 -4.31
N GLY A 120 6.70 18.08 -3.25
CA GLY A 120 6.98 17.25 -2.08
C GLY A 120 7.87 16.04 -2.41
N THR A 121 7.45 14.87 -1.95
CA THR A 121 8.20 13.61 -2.11
C THR A 121 7.65 12.73 -3.24
N ILE A 122 6.92 13.28 -4.19
CA ILE A 122 6.46 12.54 -5.36
C ILE A 122 7.59 12.28 -6.34
N ARG A 123 7.68 11.07 -6.88
CA ARG A 123 8.74 10.70 -7.84
C ARG A 123 8.58 11.41 -9.19
N TYR A 124 7.38 11.45 -9.72
CA TYR A 124 7.01 12.13 -10.96
C TYR A 124 5.79 13.03 -10.71
N PRO A 125 5.51 14.02 -11.55
CA PRO A 125 4.28 14.78 -11.47
C PRO A 125 3.05 13.87 -11.35
N TYR A 126 2.08 14.27 -10.52
CA TYR A 126 0.91 13.43 -10.26
C TYR A 126 0.08 13.16 -11.53
N GLY A 127 0.07 14.13 -12.46
CA GLY A 127 -0.60 14.01 -13.76
C GLY A 127 0.01 12.96 -14.68
N ASP A 128 1.30 12.61 -14.52
CA ASP A 128 1.97 11.58 -15.32
C ASP A 128 1.44 10.17 -15.01
N TYR A 129 0.84 9.97 -13.85
CA TYR A 129 0.27 8.69 -13.47
C TYR A 129 -1.15 8.55 -14.01
N ILE A 130 -1.34 7.72 -15.01
CA ILE A 130 -2.65 7.44 -15.64
C ILE A 130 -3.48 6.43 -14.83
N GLN A 131 -2.83 5.57 -14.05
CA GLN A 131 -3.46 4.66 -13.11
C GLN A 131 -2.80 4.78 -11.73
N ARG A 132 -3.60 4.67 -10.67
CA ARG A 132 -3.15 4.78 -9.28
C ARG A 132 -3.78 3.70 -8.45
N TRP A 133 -2.99 2.67 -8.17
CA TRP A 133 -3.43 1.47 -7.46
C TRP A 133 -3.02 1.50 -6.01
N ILE A 134 -3.88 0.94 -5.17
CA ILE A 134 -3.56 0.63 -3.78
C ILE A 134 -3.50 -0.89 -3.65
N VAL A 135 -2.37 -1.39 -3.15
CA VAL A 135 -2.23 -2.75 -2.63
C VAL A 135 -2.35 -2.66 -1.12
N GLY A 136 -3.51 -3.02 -0.60
CA GLY A 136 -3.83 -2.96 0.82
C GLY A 136 -3.71 -4.33 1.48
N LEU A 137 -3.01 -4.43 2.61
CA LEU A 137 -2.90 -5.63 3.42
C LEU A 137 -3.59 -5.43 4.76
N CYS A 138 -4.71 -6.13 4.97
CA CYS A 138 -5.49 -6.10 6.20
C CYS A 138 -5.24 -7.38 6.98
N TYR A 139 -4.73 -7.30 8.22
CA TYR A 139 -4.26 -8.47 8.96
C TYR A 139 -4.64 -8.45 10.43
N ASN A 140 -4.75 -9.63 11.02
CA ASN A 140 -4.80 -9.80 12.47
C ASN A 140 -3.39 -9.74 13.04
N PHE A 141 -3.26 -9.11 14.21
CA PHE A 141 -1.99 -8.92 14.89
C PHE A 141 -2.18 -9.23 16.38
N ASP A 142 -1.67 -10.39 16.79
CA ASP A 142 -1.75 -10.87 18.15
C ASP A 142 -0.36 -10.93 18.77
N THR A 143 -0.23 -10.49 20.03
CA THR A 143 1.02 -10.56 20.77
C THR A 143 0.92 -11.56 21.89
N TYR A 144 2.03 -12.26 22.14
CA TYR A 144 2.17 -13.18 23.27
C TYR A 144 3.56 -13.03 23.91
N GLU A 145 3.71 -13.57 25.08
CA GLU A 145 5.00 -13.62 25.77
C GLU A 145 5.58 -15.04 25.66
N GLU A 146 6.86 -15.10 25.36
CA GLU A 146 7.64 -16.33 25.31
C GLU A 146 8.81 -16.23 26.28
N GLN A 147 8.94 -17.18 27.20
CA GLN A 147 10.12 -17.27 28.06
C GLN A 147 11.19 -18.11 27.36
N VAL A 148 12.35 -17.48 27.11
CA VAL A 148 13.53 -18.13 26.52
C VAL A 148 14.66 -17.97 27.53
N ALA A 149 14.99 -19.05 28.22
CA ALA A 149 15.88 -19.05 29.38
C ALA A 149 15.40 -18.04 30.46
N ASP A 150 16.25 -17.09 30.87
CA ASP A 150 15.94 -16.07 31.88
C ASP A 150 15.33 -14.77 31.27
N VAL A 151 14.97 -14.78 29.98
CA VAL A 151 14.46 -13.62 29.29
C VAL A 151 13.03 -13.85 28.84
N VAL A 152 12.12 -12.95 29.20
CA VAL A 152 10.76 -12.91 28.67
C VAL A 152 10.76 -12.03 27.42
N LYS A 153 10.44 -12.62 26.28
CA LYS A 153 10.35 -11.93 24.99
C LYS A 153 8.92 -11.72 24.58
N LYS A 154 8.59 -10.53 24.12
CA LYS A 154 7.29 -10.25 23.50
C LYS A 154 7.36 -10.63 22.03
N ARG A 155 6.57 -11.61 21.64
CA ARG A 155 6.40 -12.12 20.28
C ARG A 155 5.09 -11.65 19.66
N PHE A 156 4.94 -11.84 18.38
CA PHE A 156 3.68 -11.57 17.68
C PHE A 156 3.39 -12.62 16.60
N HIS A 157 2.11 -12.74 16.28
CA HIS A 157 1.64 -13.46 15.11
C HIS A 157 0.91 -12.49 14.17
N ILE A 158 1.13 -12.67 12.88
CA ILE A 158 0.36 -12.03 11.81
C ILE A 158 -0.41 -13.14 11.09
N THR A 159 -1.72 -13.03 11.09
CA THR A 159 -2.60 -14.04 10.52
C THR A 159 -3.74 -13.37 9.76
N ASP A 160 -4.51 -14.16 9.02
CA ASP A 160 -5.74 -13.75 8.35
C ASP A 160 -5.55 -12.47 7.53
N ILE A 161 -4.67 -12.55 6.52
CA ILE A 161 -4.34 -11.43 5.66
C ILE A 161 -5.34 -11.35 4.51
N ASP A 162 -6.10 -10.27 4.46
CA ASP A 162 -6.86 -9.89 3.27
C ASP A 162 -6.04 -8.98 2.39
N VAL A 163 -5.94 -9.33 1.11
CA VAL A 163 -5.30 -8.51 0.09
C VAL A 163 -6.36 -7.69 -0.64
N ILE A 164 -6.14 -6.39 -0.76
CA ILE A 164 -6.98 -5.44 -1.47
C ILE A 164 -6.18 -4.92 -2.67
N VAL A 165 -6.69 -5.06 -3.87
CA VAL A 165 -6.13 -4.44 -5.07
C VAL A 165 -7.22 -3.58 -5.70
N GLN A 166 -7.11 -2.27 -5.51
CA GLN A 166 -8.11 -1.33 -6.05
C GLN A 166 -7.48 -0.01 -6.50
N GLU A 167 -8.14 0.64 -7.45
CA GLU A 167 -7.81 2.02 -7.78
C GLU A 167 -8.04 2.93 -6.56
N LYS A 168 -7.12 3.86 -6.35
CA LYS A 168 -7.14 4.78 -5.19
C LYS A 168 -8.51 5.45 -4.98
N TRP A 169 -9.12 5.96 -6.03
CA TRP A 169 -10.41 6.68 -5.95
C TRP A 169 -11.56 5.76 -5.53
N ARG A 170 -11.51 4.47 -5.93
CA ARG A 170 -12.57 3.50 -5.63
C ARG A 170 -12.62 3.06 -4.17
N ILE A 171 -11.59 3.33 -3.40
CA ILE A 171 -11.57 3.03 -1.96
C ILE A 171 -11.49 4.28 -1.10
N ALA A 172 -11.41 5.45 -1.70
CA ALA A 172 -11.30 6.71 -0.99
C ALA A 172 -12.60 7.06 -0.26
N SER A 173 -12.46 7.67 0.92
CA SER A 173 -13.54 8.34 1.63
C SER A 173 -13.39 9.86 1.51
N ARG A 174 -14.47 10.60 1.76
CA ARG A 174 -14.47 12.08 1.83
C ARG A 174 -13.87 12.60 3.14
N ARG A 175 -13.36 11.71 4.00
CA ARG A 175 -12.82 12.06 5.31
C ARG A 175 -11.31 12.23 5.22
N THR A 176 -10.82 13.23 5.95
CA THR A 176 -9.38 13.38 6.20
C THR A 176 -8.93 12.56 7.40
N GLY A 177 -7.61 12.38 7.53
CA GLY A 177 -7.02 11.81 8.74
C GLY A 177 -7.32 12.70 9.97
N SER A 178 -7.23 12.11 11.16
CA SER A 178 -7.45 12.82 12.41
C SER A 178 -6.37 13.90 12.66
N GLY A 179 -6.79 15.05 13.17
CA GLY A 179 -5.91 16.11 13.63
C GLY A 179 -5.34 16.98 12.51
N THR A 180 -4.07 17.35 12.64
CA THR A 180 -3.38 18.27 11.74
C THR A 180 -2.93 17.63 10.41
N THR A 181 -3.23 16.36 10.19
CA THR A 181 -2.76 15.63 9.00
C THR A 181 -3.63 15.92 7.79
N LYS A 182 -2.99 16.43 6.76
CA LYS A 182 -3.61 16.74 5.45
C LYS A 182 -3.66 15.50 4.55
N HIS A 183 -4.12 14.37 5.11
CA HIS A 183 -4.12 13.09 4.44
C HIS A 183 -5.53 12.58 4.16
N MET A 184 -5.72 12.06 2.96
CA MET A 184 -6.93 11.33 2.57
C MET A 184 -6.97 9.96 3.22
N ARG A 185 -8.17 9.48 3.53
CA ARG A 185 -8.38 8.13 4.07
C ARG A 185 -9.20 7.26 3.12
N SER A 186 -9.03 5.96 3.27
CA SER A 186 -9.93 4.99 2.65
C SER A 186 -11.21 4.79 3.50
N ILE A 187 -12.22 4.16 2.92
CA ILE A 187 -13.28 3.46 3.64
C ILE A 187 -12.67 2.36 4.51
N THR A 188 -13.46 1.76 5.40
CA THR A 188 -12.94 0.86 6.46
C THR A 188 -13.43 -0.58 6.38
N ASN A 189 -14.54 -0.84 5.69
CA ASN A 189 -15.07 -2.19 5.53
C ASN A 189 -14.24 -2.96 4.50
N ILE A 190 -13.76 -4.16 4.84
CA ILE A 190 -12.85 -4.96 4.01
C ILE A 190 -13.52 -5.42 2.72
N GLU A 191 -14.78 -5.83 2.79
CA GLU A 191 -15.52 -6.28 1.59
C GLU A 191 -15.76 -5.11 0.62
N ASP A 192 -16.14 -3.93 1.13
CA ASP A 192 -16.30 -2.73 0.31
C ASP A 192 -14.98 -2.26 -0.29
N LEU A 193 -13.85 -2.41 0.43
CA LEU A 193 -12.51 -2.17 -0.09
C LEU A 193 -12.20 -3.11 -1.26
N LYS A 194 -12.45 -4.42 -1.12
CA LYS A 194 -12.26 -5.42 -2.20
C LYS A 194 -13.12 -5.12 -3.42
N MET A 195 -14.35 -4.70 -3.20
CA MET A 195 -15.30 -4.38 -4.27
C MET A 195 -15.14 -2.98 -4.87
N GLY A 196 -14.30 -2.13 -4.25
CA GLY A 196 -14.11 -0.75 -4.69
C GLY A 196 -15.36 0.11 -4.53
N ARG A 197 -16.06 -0.02 -3.40
CA ARG A 197 -17.29 0.73 -3.06
C ARG A 197 -16.98 1.93 -2.16
N GLY A 198 -16.03 2.78 -2.61
CA GLY A 198 -15.71 4.03 -1.94
C GLY A 198 -16.80 5.10 -2.08
N GLU A 199 -16.50 6.31 -1.66
CA GLU A 199 -17.47 7.40 -1.58
C GLU A 199 -17.49 8.30 -2.83
N PHE A 200 -16.78 7.92 -3.91
CA PHE A 200 -16.71 8.66 -5.17
C PHE A 200 -17.27 7.81 -6.32
N ALA A 201 -18.05 8.44 -7.19
CA ALA A 201 -18.64 7.77 -8.33
C ALA A 201 -17.65 7.63 -9.51
N SER A 202 -16.65 8.52 -9.58
CA SER A 202 -15.62 8.47 -10.63
C SER A 202 -14.27 9.03 -10.15
N GLN A 203 -13.24 8.79 -10.94
CA GLN A 203 -11.91 9.36 -10.69
C GLN A 203 -11.94 10.89 -10.83
N GLU A 204 -12.70 11.43 -11.76
CA GLU A 204 -12.84 12.86 -11.99
C GLU A 204 -13.45 13.53 -10.76
N GLU A 205 -14.54 12.98 -10.21
CA GLU A 205 -15.17 13.48 -8.99
C GLU A 205 -14.17 13.45 -7.80
N PHE A 206 -13.40 12.36 -7.66
CA PHE A 206 -12.37 12.26 -6.63
C PHE A 206 -11.30 13.34 -6.78
N LEU A 207 -10.79 13.57 -7.99
CA LEU A 207 -9.76 14.59 -8.25
C LEU A 207 -10.29 15.99 -8.02
N GLU A 208 -11.50 16.28 -8.49
CA GLU A 208 -12.15 17.58 -8.31
C GLU A 208 -12.43 17.88 -6.82
N TYR A 209 -12.98 16.92 -6.10
CA TYR A 209 -13.25 17.07 -4.67
C TYR A 209 -11.99 17.45 -3.89
N TRP A 210 -10.90 16.70 -4.05
CA TRP A 210 -9.68 16.96 -3.31
C TRP A 210 -8.89 18.17 -3.80
N ARG A 211 -9.10 18.61 -5.04
CA ARG A 211 -8.52 19.86 -5.55
C ARG A 211 -9.16 21.07 -4.88
N ASN A 212 -10.45 21.02 -4.59
CA ASN A 212 -11.25 22.11 -4.05
C ASN A 212 -11.37 22.05 -2.52
N TYR A 213 -10.90 20.98 -1.88
CA TYR A 213 -10.92 20.81 -0.42
C TYR A 213 -9.85 21.71 0.23
#